data_91c388ec343b4b5e0b7de6192dcda9b6
#
_entry.id   91c388ec343b4b5e0b7de6192dcda9b6
#
_cell.length_a   1.000
_cell.length_b   1.000
_cell.length_c   1.000
_cell.angle_alpha   90.00
_cell.angle_beta   90.00
_cell.angle_gamma   90.00
#
_symmetry.space_group_name_H-M   'P 1'
#
loop_
_entity.id
_entity.type
_entity.pdbx_description
1 polymer ?
#
loop_
_entity_poly.entity_id
_entity_poly.type
_entity_poly.pdbx_seq_one_letter_code
_entity_poly.pdbx_strand_id
1 'polypeptide(L)'
;ISKQKVANDDCQGLNKLLNSAANNVGNELVEQKSEKPILQKKEKSKEQELQEILDAMGEALTANSGGISDKFGWMVYDQLSKSCYKDTNILEAVKHICTELKGIAPKDQIEGMLATQMIATHHQALNCFRIAAESETIEMLNLAVNSANKLTRTYTAQMEALNRYRGKGQQKMTVEHVH
;
A
#
# COMPACT_ATOMS: atom_id res chain seq x y z
N ILE A 1 -4.86 14.03 15.19
CA ILE A 1 -6.12 14.31 14.46
C ILE A 1 -5.86 14.97 13.11
N SER A 2 -4.85 15.86 12.96
CA SER A 2 -4.60 16.60 11.71
C SER A 2 -3.96 15.76 10.60
N LYS A 3 -3.02 14.85 10.92
CA LYS A 3 -2.32 14.01 9.93
C LYS A 3 -3.19 12.91 9.31
N GLN A 4 -4.13 12.37 10.07
CA GLN A 4 -5.08 11.35 9.58
C GLN A 4 -6.13 11.94 8.61
N LYS A 5 -6.44 13.22 8.77
CA LYS A 5 -7.38 13.91 7.87
C LYS A 5 -6.75 14.18 6.51
N VAL A 6 -5.47 14.57 6.47
CA VAL A 6 -4.71 14.79 5.22
C VAL A 6 -4.60 13.49 4.42
N ALA A 7 -4.23 12.36 5.04
CA ALA A 7 -4.13 11.08 4.35
C ALA A 7 -5.46 10.54 3.79
N ASN A 8 -6.61 10.95 4.37
CA ASN A 8 -7.93 10.59 3.86
C ASN A 8 -8.31 11.42 2.63
N ASP A 9 -7.93 12.70 2.64
CA ASP A 9 -8.20 13.61 1.53
C ASP A 9 -7.35 13.23 0.30
N ASP A 10 -6.10 12.78 0.49
CA ASP A 10 -5.20 12.34 -0.58
C ASP A 10 -5.72 11.08 -1.30
N CYS A 11 -6.26 10.08 -0.57
CA CYS A 11 -6.88 8.91 -1.19
C CYS A 11 -8.18 9.24 -1.94
N GLN A 12 -8.95 10.23 -1.48
CA GLN A 12 -10.13 10.70 -2.18
C GLN A 12 -9.75 11.51 -3.44
N GLY A 13 -8.69 12.30 -3.37
CA GLY A 13 -8.10 13.00 -4.50
C GLY A 13 -7.65 12.04 -5.61
N LEU A 14 -6.93 10.99 -5.24
CA LEU A 14 -6.48 9.94 -6.15
C LEU A 14 -7.68 9.26 -6.85
N ASN A 15 -8.68 8.83 -6.10
CA ASN A 15 -9.88 8.20 -6.68
C ASN A 15 -10.64 9.12 -7.63
N LYS A 16 -10.64 10.43 -7.38
CA LYS A 16 -11.30 11.42 -8.23
C LYS A 16 -10.56 11.64 -9.55
N LEU A 17 -9.22 11.70 -9.51
CA LEU A 17 -8.36 11.80 -10.70
C LEU A 17 -8.44 10.53 -11.56
N LEU A 18 -8.47 9.36 -10.92
CA LEU A 18 -8.54 8.06 -11.59
C LEU A 18 -9.87 7.81 -12.27
N ASN A 19 -10.98 8.18 -11.63
CA ASN A 19 -12.31 8.09 -12.25
C ASN A 19 -12.47 9.08 -13.41
N SER A 20 -11.80 10.24 -13.35
CA SER A 20 -11.74 11.21 -14.45
C SER A 20 -10.96 10.65 -15.65
N ALA A 21 -9.81 10.00 -15.41
CA ALA A 21 -8.99 9.39 -16.45
C ALA A 21 -9.68 8.18 -17.11
N ALA A 22 -10.35 7.33 -16.33
CA ALA A 22 -11.09 6.18 -16.83
C ALA A 22 -12.30 6.58 -17.71
N ASN A 23 -12.98 7.68 -17.36
CA ASN A 23 -14.12 8.19 -18.14
C ASN A 23 -13.69 8.87 -19.45
N ASN A 24 -12.46 9.40 -19.54
CA ASN A 24 -11.95 10.02 -20.75
C ASN A 24 -11.52 9.01 -21.83
N VAL A 25 -11.16 7.78 -21.44
CA VAL A 25 -10.80 6.71 -22.39
C VAL A 25 -12.03 6.07 -23.05
N GLY A 26 -13.24 6.22 -22.45
CA GLY A 26 -14.48 5.60 -22.93
C GLY A 26 -15.29 6.44 -23.93
N ASN A 27 -15.00 7.74 -24.12
CA ASN A 27 -15.85 8.67 -24.85
C ASN A 27 -15.33 9.14 -26.22
N GLU A 28 -14.36 8.46 -26.83
CA GLU A 28 -13.82 8.82 -28.16
C GLU A 28 -14.63 8.30 -29.37
N LEU A 29 -15.86 7.88 -29.18
CA LEU A 29 -16.77 7.59 -30.31
C LEU A 29 -18.10 8.31 -30.08
N VAL A 30 -18.31 9.35 -30.89
CA VAL A 30 -19.56 10.01 -31.32
C VAL A 30 -19.60 11.52 -31.09
N GLU A 31 -19.67 12.17 -32.25
CA GLU A 31 -20.35 13.40 -32.66
C GLU A 31 -19.60 14.72 -32.82
N GLN A 32 -19.58 15.09 -34.12
CA GLN A 32 -19.36 16.45 -34.64
C GLN A 32 -20.62 17.30 -34.47
N LYS A 33 -20.39 18.61 -34.26
CA LYS A 33 -21.18 19.81 -34.51
C LYS A 33 -21.82 20.48 -33.30
N SER A 34 -21.21 21.59 -32.88
CA SER A 34 -21.77 22.95 -32.99
C SER A 34 -20.85 23.97 -32.30
N GLU A 35 -20.46 25.02 -33.04
CA GLU A 35 -19.60 26.11 -32.59
C GLU A 35 -20.33 27.06 -31.62
N LYS A 36 -19.73 27.25 -30.43
CA LYS A 36 -19.88 28.43 -29.57
C LYS A 36 -18.54 28.72 -28.90
N PRO A 37 -18.16 29.96 -28.59
CA PRO A 37 -16.80 30.30 -28.15
C PRO A 37 -16.51 29.69 -26.79
N ILE A 38 -15.72 28.63 -26.83
CA ILE A 38 -15.26 27.90 -25.65
C ILE A 38 -14.01 28.64 -25.13
N LEU A 39 -14.08 29.08 -23.87
CA LEU A 39 -12.91 29.33 -23.06
C LEU A 39 -11.89 28.21 -23.36
N GLN A 40 -10.73 28.58 -23.92
CA GLN A 40 -9.63 27.67 -24.22
C GLN A 40 -9.16 27.03 -22.91
N LYS A 41 -9.78 25.93 -22.52
CA LYS A 41 -9.20 24.98 -21.58
C LYS A 41 -8.01 24.38 -22.33
N LYS A 42 -6.80 24.80 -21.97
CA LYS A 42 -5.57 24.29 -22.54
C LYS A 42 -5.61 22.78 -22.39
N GLU A 43 -5.79 22.03 -23.49
CA GLU A 43 -5.71 20.57 -23.47
C GLU A 43 -4.32 20.22 -22.97
N LYS A 44 -4.26 19.51 -21.83
CA LYS A 44 -3.01 18.97 -21.30
C LYS A 44 -2.53 17.89 -22.26
N SER A 45 -1.22 17.84 -22.50
CA SER A 45 -0.66 16.75 -23.28
C SER A 45 -0.85 15.44 -22.49
N LYS A 46 -0.98 14.29 -23.18
CA LYS A 46 -1.06 12.95 -22.55
C LYS A 46 0.12 12.70 -21.59
N GLU A 47 1.28 13.27 -21.87
CA GLU A 47 2.46 13.21 -21.03
C GLU A 47 2.28 13.98 -19.70
N GLN A 48 1.64 15.14 -19.75
CA GLN A 48 1.34 15.93 -18.54
C GLN A 48 0.31 15.23 -17.65
N GLU A 49 -0.72 14.63 -18.22
CA GLU A 49 -1.71 13.85 -17.46
C GLU A 49 -1.08 12.62 -16.81
N LEU A 50 -0.20 11.91 -17.54
CA LEU A 50 0.52 10.76 -16.99
C LEU A 50 1.45 11.17 -15.83
N GLN A 51 2.17 12.28 -15.98
CA GLN A 51 3.06 12.79 -14.93
C GLN A 51 2.27 13.15 -13.67
N GLU A 52 1.12 13.83 -13.80
CA GLU A 52 0.26 14.15 -12.66
C GLU A 52 -0.24 12.89 -11.91
N ILE A 53 -0.56 11.83 -12.65
CA ILE A 53 -0.95 10.55 -12.05
C ILE A 53 0.21 9.92 -11.29
N LEU A 54 1.42 9.91 -11.87
CA LEU A 54 2.60 9.36 -11.22
C LEU A 54 2.98 10.15 -9.95
N ASP A 55 2.90 11.47 -10.01
CA ASP A 55 3.17 12.34 -8.86
C ASP A 55 2.17 12.08 -7.73
N ALA A 56 0.86 12.01 -8.04
CA ALA A 56 -0.17 11.68 -7.07
C ALA A 56 0.01 10.27 -6.43
N MET A 57 0.46 9.29 -7.23
CA MET A 57 0.79 7.96 -6.72
C MET A 57 2.00 8.00 -5.77
N GLY A 58 3.04 8.75 -6.12
CA GLY A 58 4.23 8.95 -5.29
C GLY A 58 3.89 9.62 -3.95
N GLU A 59 3.07 10.66 -3.98
CA GLU A 59 2.56 11.33 -2.77
C GLU A 59 1.77 10.38 -1.87
N ALA A 60 0.85 9.60 -2.45
CA ALA A 60 0.05 8.62 -1.70
C ALA A 60 0.93 7.53 -1.05
N LEU A 61 1.92 7.01 -1.77
CA LEU A 61 2.87 6.04 -1.24
C LEU A 61 3.70 6.62 -0.10
N THR A 62 4.20 7.83 -0.26
CA THR A 62 4.99 8.54 0.75
C THR A 62 4.18 8.81 2.01
N ALA A 63 2.97 9.32 1.87
CA ALA A 63 2.06 9.62 2.98
C ALA A 63 1.71 8.38 3.82
N ASN A 64 1.63 7.20 3.20
CA ASN A 64 1.23 5.97 3.88
C ASN A 64 2.40 5.09 4.33
N SER A 65 3.61 5.27 3.77
CA SER A 65 4.77 4.43 4.08
C SER A 65 5.55 4.85 5.34
N GLY A 66 5.20 5.98 5.96
CA GLY A 66 5.98 6.57 7.06
C GLY A 66 7.30 7.21 6.62
N GLY A 67 7.58 7.23 5.31
CA GLY A 67 8.76 7.86 4.74
C GLY A 67 8.64 9.38 4.66
N ILE A 68 9.79 10.03 4.51
CA ILE A 68 9.90 11.49 4.37
C ILE A 68 10.18 11.91 2.92
N SER A 69 10.26 10.97 1.98
CA SER A 69 10.57 11.24 0.58
C SER A 69 9.84 10.27 -0.36
N ASP A 70 9.53 10.76 -1.55
CA ASP A 70 8.90 9.98 -2.62
C ASP A 70 9.73 8.77 -3.03
N LYS A 71 11.06 8.88 -2.96
CA LYS A 71 11.98 7.75 -3.22
C LYS A 71 11.71 6.58 -2.29
N PHE A 72 11.42 6.83 -1.02
CA PHE A 72 11.09 5.76 -0.08
C PHE A 72 9.73 5.13 -0.41
N GLY A 73 8.72 5.95 -0.71
CA GLY A 73 7.40 5.47 -1.14
C GLY A 73 7.50 4.56 -2.38
N TRP A 74 8.23 4.99 -3.40
CA TRP A 74 8.47 4.18 -4.60
C TRP A 74 9.30 2.92 -4.36
N MET A 75 10.26 2.95 -3.41
CA MET A 75 11.00 1.75 -2.99
C MET A 75 10.07 0.72 -2.34
N VAL A 76 9.18 1.16 -1.45
CA VAL A 76 8.17 0.29 -0.83
C VAL A 76 7.25 -0.32 -1.90
N TYR A 77 6.78 0.50 -2.85
CA TYR A 77 6.01 0.02 -3.99
C TYR A 77 6.76 -1.05 -4.78
N ASP A 78 8.02 -0.80 -5.18
CA ASP A 78 8.83 -1.74 -5.95
C ASP A 78 8.98 -3.09 -5.23
N GLN A 79 9.24 -3.08 -3.95
CA GLN A 79 9.38 -4.28 -3.13
C GLN A 79 8.07 -5.07 -3.02
N LEU A 80 6.95 -4.40 -2.73
CA LEU A 80 5.65 -5.06 -2.54
C LEU A 80 5.02 -5.47 -3.87
N SER A 81 5.14 -4.67 -4.93
CA SER A 81 4.61 -5.02 -6.25
C SER A 81 5.23 -6.29 -6.79
N LYS A 82 6.55 -6.44 -6.66
CA LYS A 82 7.26 -7.65 -7.08
C LYS A 82 6.96 -8.88 -6.20
N SER A 83 6.75 -8.66 -4.91
CA SER A 83 6.55 -9.75 -3.94
C SER A 83 5.10 -10.24 -3.85
N CYS A 84 4.13 -9.32 -3.97
CA CYS A 84 2.74 -9.59 -3.67
C CYS A 84 1.79 -9.35 -4.86
N TYR A 85 2.14 -8.42 -5.76
CA TYR A 85 1.25 -7.89 -6.78
C TYR A 85 1.82 -7.98 -8.20
N LYS A 86 2.67 -8.97 -8.49
CA LYS A 86 3.40 -9.12 -9.77
C LYS A 86 2.49 -9.16 -11.02
N ASP A 87 1.26 -9.67 -10.87
CA ASP A 87 0.30 -9.82 -11.97
C ASP A 87 -0.77 -8.71 -11.94
N THR A 88 -0.58 -7.68 -11.11
CA THR A 88 -1.51 -6.57 -10.93
C THR A 88 -1.00 -5.32 -11.66
N ASN A 89 -1.88 -4.57 -12.31
CA ASN A 89 -1.47 -3.30 -12.90
C ASN A 89 -1.02 -2.29 -11.82
N ILE A 90 -0.17 -1.36 -12.22
CA ILE A 90 0.48 -0.40 -11.31
C ILE A 90 -0.53 0.34 -10.42
N LEU A 91 -1.64 0.77 -10.98
CA LEU A 91 -2.65 1.55 -10.29
C LEU A 91 -3.34 0.76 -9.17
N GLU A 92 -3.77 -0.46 -9.47
CA GLU A 92 -4.39 -1.36 -8.49
C GLU A 92 -3.38 -1.79 -7.43
N ALA A 93 -2.13 -2.06 -7.82
CA ALA A 93 -1.07 -2.39 -6.87
C ALA A 93 -0.83 -1.23 -5.88
N VAL A 94 -0.75 0.02 -6.35
CA VAL A 94 -0.60 1.19 -5.47
C VAL A 94 -1.79 1.33 -4.52
N LYS A 95 -3.03 1.15 -4.99
CA LYS A 95 -4.23 1.19 -4.14
C LYS A 95 -4.19 0.14 -3.03
N HIS A 96 -3.84 -1.11 -3.36
CA HIS A 96 -3.72 -2.19 -2.39
C HIS A 96 -2.64 -1.89 -1.35
N ILE A 97 -1.43 -1.54 -1.82
CA ILE A 97 -0.29 -1.21 -0.96
C ILE A 97 -0.63 -0.05 -0.02
N CYS A 98 -1.20 1.05 -0.53
CA CYS A 98 -1.62 2.17 0.30
C CYS A 98 -2.68 1.78 1.33
N THR A 99 -3.63 0.91 0.97
CA THR A 99 -4.67 0.44 1.88
C THR A 99 -4.08 -0.37 3.03
N GLU A 100 -3.15 -1.28 2.75
CA GLU A 100 -2.49 -2.11 3.76
C GLU A 100 -1.56 -1.29 4.66
N LEU A 101 -0.74 -0.41 4.08
CA LEU A 101 0.11 0.52 4.83
C LEU A 101 -0.72 1.43 5.73
N LYS A 102 -1.86 1.93 5.24
CA LYS A 102 -2.78 2.75 6.04
C LYS A 102 -3.33 1.99 7.24
N GLY A 103 -3.60 0.70 7.12
CA GLY A 103 -4.02 -0.17 8.22
C GLY A 103 -2.96 -0.30 9.32
N ILE A 104 -1.69 -0.37 8.94
CA ILE A 104 -0.55 -0.43 9.87
C ILE A 104 -0.21 0.97 10.40
N ALA A 105 -0.40 2.02 9.58
CA ALA A 105 -0.12 3.43 9.86
C ALA A 105 1.30 3.67 10.39
N PRO A 106 2.35 3.35 9.61
CA PRO A 106 3.73 3.58 10.02
C PRO A 106 4.01 5.07 10.22
N LYS A 107 4.74 5.41 11.29
CA LYS A 107 4.99 6.79 11.73
C LYS A 107 6.32 7.36 11.23
N ASP A 108 7.24 6.49 10.92
CA ASP A 108 8.57 6.81 10.42
C ASP A 108 9.07 5.72 9.46
N GLN A 109 10.25 5.95 8.88
CA GLN A 109 10.83 5.07 7.88
C GLN A 109 11.16 3.66 8.42
N ILE A 110 11.51 3.53 9.71
CA ILE A 110 11.78 2.23 10.32
C ILE A 110 10.49 1.43 10.44
N GLU A 111 9.42 2.06 10.91
CA GLU A 111 8.09 1.45 10.91
C GLU A 111 7.62 1.12 9.48
N GLY A 112 7.92 1.96 8.49
CA GLY A 112 7.61 1.73 7.08
C GLY A 112 8.32 0.50 6.53
N MET A 113 9.60 0.32 6.82
CA MET A 113 10.36 -0.87 6.44
C MET A 113 9.78 -2.13 7.10
N LEU A 114 9.40 -2.04 8.37
CA LEU A 114 8.80 -3.16 9.09
C LEU A 114 7.40 -3.47 8.55
N ALA A 115 6.58 -2.46 8.27
CA ALA A 115 5.27 -2.61 7.65
C ALA A 115 5.35 -3.31 6.28
N THR A 116 6.33 -2.95 5.46
CA THR A 116 6.61 -3.61 4.18
C THR A 116 6.89 -5.10 4.36
N GLN A 117 7.72 -5.46 5.35
CA GLN A 117 8.00 -6.86 5.67
C GLN A 117 6.77 -7.60 6.19
N MET A 118 5.95 -6.96 7.03
CA MET A 118 4.71 -7.52 7.56
C MET A 118 3.73 -7.85 6.42
N ILE A 119 3.52 -6.94 5.50
CA ILE A 119 2.65 -7.13 4.32
C ILE A 119 3.15 -8.31 3.49
N ALA A 120 4.44 -8.31 3.12
CA ALA A 120 5.03 -9.39 2.33
C ALA A 120 4.94 -10.74 3.03
N THR A 121 5.19 -10.79 4.34
CA THR A 121 5.10 -12.01 5.15
C THR A 121 3.68 -12.56 5.20
N HIS A 122 2.69 -11.67 5.37
CA HIS A 122 1.27 -12.04 5.36
C HIS A 122 0.84 -12.64 4.03
N HIS A 123 1.11 -11.95 2.92
CA HIS A 123 0.78 -12.44 1.58
C HIS A 123 1.44 -13.80 1.28
N GLN A 124 2.72 -13.95 1.64
CA GLN A 124 3.42 -15.20 1.41
C GLN A 124 2.86 -16.35 2.27
N ALA A 125 2.44 -16.07 3.52
CA ALA A 125 1.77 -17.06 4.36
C ALA A 125 0.45 -17.53 3.74
N LEU A 126 -0.39 -16.60 3.27
CA LEU A 126 -1.64 -16.92 2.58
C LEU A 126 -1.39 -17.72 1.29
N ASN A 127 -0.37 -17.38 0.52
CA ASN A 127 0.02 -18.15 -0.66
C ASN A 127 0.43 -19.58 -0.30
N CYS A 128 1.17 -19.77 0.79
CA CYS A 128 1.51 -21.10 1.28
C CYS A 128 0.27 -21.91 1.70
N PHE A 129 -0.71 -21.28 2.37
CA PHE A 129 -1.98 -21.93 2.68
C PHE A 129 -2.77 -22.33 1.44
N ARG A 130 -2.79 -21.48 0.40
CA ARG A 130 -3.41 -21.81 -0.89
C ARG A 130 -2.72 -23.00 -1.55
N ILE A 131 -1.38 -23.01 -1.60
CA ILE A 131 -0.62 -24.14 -2.14
C ILE A 131 -0.91 -25.42 -1.36
N ALA A 132 -1.01 -25.35 -0.02
CA ALA A 132 -1.37 -26.49 0.80
C ALA A 132 -2.77 -27.05 0.46
N ALA A 133 -3.75 -26.17 0.26
CA ALA A 133 -5.12 -26.55 -0.09
C ALA A 133 -5.23 -27.20 -1.49
N GLU A 134 -4.34 -26.82 -2.41
CA GLU A 134 -4.29 -27.33 -3.79
C GLU A 134 -3.30 -28.49 -3.96
N SER A 135 -2.63 -28.93 -2.87
CA SER A 135 -1.58 -29.96 -2.95
C SER A 135 -2.15 -31.35 -3.20
N GLU A 136 -1.62 -32.03 -4.20
CA GLU A 136 -1.96 -33.41 -4.53
C GLU A 136 -1.07 -34.44 -3.80
N THR A 137 0.07 -34.00 -3.24
CA THR A 137 1.02 -34.88 -2.54
C THR A 137 1.21 -34.46 -1.08
N ILE A 138 1.47 -35.44 -0.21
CA ILE A 138 1.74 -35.22 1.23
C ILE A 138 3.00 -34.38 1.41
N GLU A 139 4.01 -34.55 0.59
CA GLU A 139 5.28 -33.83 0.66
C GLU A 139 5.06 -32.34 0.40
N MET A 140 4.31 -31.99 -0.66
CA MET A 140 3.98 -30.63 -1.00
C MET A 140 3.10 -29.99 0.09
N LEU A 141 2.08 -30.71 0.57
CA LEU A 141 1.22 -30.27 1.68
C LEU A 141 2.07 -29.93 2.92
N ASN A 142 2.95 -30.85 3.34
CA ASN A 142 3.79 -30.65 4.51
C ASN A 142 4.75 -29.46 4.35
N LEU A 143 5.37 -29.31 3.17
CA LEU A 143 6.25 -28.20 2.87
C LEU A 143 5.50 -26.85 2.97
N ALA A 144 4.33 -26.77 2.34
CA ALA A 144 3.53 -25.59 2.32
C ALA A 144 3.00 -25.21 3.71
N VAL A 145 2.46 -26.17 4.48
CA VAL A 145 2.00 -25.94 5.86
C VAL A 145 3.13 -25.52 6.79
N ASN A 146 4.31 -26.17 6.69
CA ASN A 146 5.47 -25.80 7.49
C ASN A 146 5.96 -24.39 7.16
N SER A 147 5.97 -24.02 5.89
CA SER A 147 6.32 -22.66 5.45
C SER A 147 5.32 -21.63 5.96
N ALA A 148 4.02 -21.89 5.83
CA ALA A 148 2.96 -21.03 6.36
C ALA A 148 3.10 -20.82 7.88
N ASN A 149 3.34 -21.89 8.64
CA ASN A 149 3.54 -21.83 10.09
C ASN A 149 4.77 -20.99 10.48
N LYS A 150 5.86 -21.07 9.73
CA LYS A 150 7.05 -20.22 9.97
C LYS A 150 6.73 -18.75 9.69
N LEU A 151 6.07 -18.46 8.58
CA LEU A 151 5.71 -17.10 8.17
C LEU A 151 4.72 -16.45 9.14
N THR A 152 3.72 -17.18 9.62
CA THR A 152 2.77 -16.66 10.62
C THR A 152 3.43 -16.34 11.95
N ARG A 153 4.38 -17.16 12.40
CA ARG A 153 5.20 -16.86 13.60
C ARG A 153 6.07 -15.63 13.37
N THR A 154 6.67 -15.49 12.19
CA THR A 154 7.44 -14.29 11.80
C THR A 154 6.57 -13.06 11.83
N TYR A 155 5.35 -13.12 11.27
CA TYR A 155 4.39 -12.02 11.29
C TYR A 155 4.05 -11.59 12.73
N THR A 156 3.76 -12.54 13.62
CA THR A 156 3.52 -12.25 15.05
C THR A 156 4.72 -11.55 15.69
N ALA A 157 5.94 -12.04 15.45
CA ALA A 157 7.15 -11.42 15.97
C ALA A 157 7.36 -9.98 15.42
N GLN A 158 7.00 -9.73 14.17
CA GLN A 158 7.05 -8.40 13.56
C GLN A 158 6.02 -7.45 14.23
N MET A 159 4.80 -7.92 14.49
CA MET A 159 3.79 -7.15 15.23
C MET A 159 4.28 -6.78 16.64
N GLU A 160 4.87 -7.72 17.35
CA GLU A 160 5.46 -7.47 18.67
C GLU A 160 6.62 -6.49 18.60
N ALA A 161 7.48 -6.59 17.57
CA ALA A 161 8.58 -5.65 17.34
C ALA A 161 8.06 -4.23 17.10
N LEU A 162 7.02 -4.09 16.27
CA LEU A 162 6.36 -2.81 16.02
C LEU A 162 5.78 -2.22 17.31
N ASN A 163 5.08 -3.03 18.10
CA ASN A 163 4.51 -2.61 19.37
C ASN A 163 5.59 -2.16 20.36
N ARG A 164 6.69 -2.90 20.49
CA ARG A 164 7.85 -2.52 21.33
C ARG A 164 8.49 -1.22 20.85
N TYR A 165 8.67 -1.06 19.56
CA TYR A 165 9.23 0.16 18.98
C TYR A 165 8.35 1.37 19.27
N ARG A 166 7.04 1.25 19.10
CA ARG A 166 6.03 2.30 19.39
C ARG A 166 5.92 2.63 20.86
N GLY A 167 6.04 1.63 21.73
CA GLY A 167 6.04 1.77 23.18
C GLY A 167 7.33 2.36 23.76
N LYS A 168 8.37 2.57 22.92
CA LYS A 168 9.68 3.09 23.30
C LYS A 168 10.27 2.41 24.55
N GLY A 169 9.98 1.12 24.75
CA GLY A 169 10.51 0.34 25.85
C GLY A 169 10.11 0.79 27.26
N GLN A 170 9.04 1.56 27.41
CA GLN A 170 8.56 1.98 28.73
C GLN A 170 8.04 0.77 29.52
N GLN A 171 8.92 0.16 30.29
CA GLN A 171 8.56 -0.67 31.42
C GLN A 171 8.12 0.26 32.57
N LYS A 172 6.82 0.39 32.78
CA LYS A 172 6.28 1.09 33.97
C LYS A 172 6.37 0.11 35.14
N MET A 173 7.50 0.13 35.88
CA MET A 173 7.57 -0.54 37.17
C MET A 173 6.76 0.26 38.19
N THR A 174 5.61 -0.25 38.57
CA THR A 174 4.88 0.24 39.74
C THR A 174 5.39 -0.51 40.98
N VAL A 175 6.19 0.15 41.81
CA VAL A 175 6.59 -0.37 43.10
C VAL A 175 5.50 0.03 44.09
N GLU A 176 4.64 -0.92 44.50
CA GLU A 176 3.74 -0.72 45.64
C GLU A 176 4.55 -0.92 46.92
N HIS A 177 4.77 0.15 47.65
CA HIS A 177 5.19 0.07 49.04
C HIS A 177 3.98 -0.28 49.91
N VAL A 178 3.89 -1.54 50.38
CA VAL A 178 2.99 -1.96 51.41
C VAL A 178 3.63 -1.63 52.75
N HIS A 179 3.02 -0.70 53.51
CA HIS A 179 3.34 -0.43 54.92
C HIS A 179 2.52 -1.32 55.80
#